data_c5beccff242ff80ba41a2aca93980a24
#
_entry.id   c5beccff242ff80ba41a2aca93980a24
#
_cell.length_a   1.000
_cell.length_b   1.000
_cell.length_c   1.000
_cell.angle_alpha   90.00
_cell.angle_beta   90.00
_cell.angle_gamma   90.00
#
_symmetry.space_group_name_H-M   'P 1'
#
loop_
_entity.id
_entity.type
_entity.pdbx_description
1 polymer ?
#
loop_
_entity_poly.entity_id
_entity_poly.type
_entity_poly.pdbx_seq_one_letter_code
_entity_poly.pdbx_strand_id
1 'polypeptide(L)'
;MNHQSSSRYHPLVLAATALILLLAGVPHARGQQTSASPSVSASNKPYLVEWVYKVKWGHADEFWQIFKKYQISVLNREKELGYVTSYTVYRPGLHTGEDTRWEYCIVITYKNQASSSHGAEITKQLFPDQAALKREENRRWELTEAHYDLPIRVINPNGDGDE
;
A
#
# COMPACT_ATOMS: atom_id res chain seq x y z
N MET A 1 49.72 -29.59 -9.30
CA MET A 1 49.07 -30.36 -10.38
C MET A 1 47.87 -29.56 -10.78
N ASN A 2 48.06 -28.63 -11.68
CA ASN A 2 47.82 -28.55 -13.10
C ASN A 2 46.41 -29.07 -13.53
N HIS A 3 45.52 -28.19 -13.93
CA HIS A 3 45.16 -28.02 -15.33
C HIS A 3 44.36 -26.71 -15.54
N GLN A 4 45.03 -25.78 -16.28
CA GLN A 4 44.36 -24.74 -17.04
C GLN A 4 43.77 -25.33 -18.31
N SER A 5 42.59 -24.87 -18.71
CA SER A 5 42.14 -25.04 -20.10
C SER A 5 41.50 -23.74 -20.55
N SER A 6 42.26 -23.02 -21.36
CA SER A 6 41.84 -21.86 -22.13
C SER A 6 41.21 -22.35 -23.46
N SER A 7 40.02 -21.90 -23.79
CA SER A 7 39.46 -22.03 -25.14
C SER A 7 39.21 -20.66 -25.73
N ARG A 8 40.00 -20.34 -26.76
CA ARG A 8 39.90 -19.18 -27.62
C ARG A 8 38.97 -19.54 -28.79
N TYR A 9 38.00 -18.69 -29.10
CA TYR A 9 37.30 -18.76 -30.37
C TYR A 9 37.49 -17.48 -31.14
N HIS A 10 37.92 -17.62 -32.42
CA HIS A 10 38.21 -16.59 -33.40
C HIS A 10 36.92 -16.00 -34.01
N PRO A 11 37.00 -14.79 -34.56
CA PRO A 11 35.90 -14.17 -35.30
C PRO A 11 35.88 -14.61 -36.75
N LEU A 12 34.72 -14.93 -37.27
CA LEU A 12 34.46 -15.11 -38.69
C LEU A 12 33.75 -13.88 -39.23
N VAL A 13 34.47 -13.14 -40.05
CA VAL A 13 33.95 -12.03 -40.86
C VAL A 13 33.37 -12.68 -42.14
N LEU A 14 32.12 -12.37 -42.44
CA LEU A 14 31.54 -12.64 -43.76
C LEU A 14 30.78 -11.42 -44.24
N ALA A 15 31.35 -10.79 -45.25
CA ALA A 15 30.76 -9.76 -46.06
C ALA A 15 29.85 -10.38 -47.12
N ALA A 16 28.67 -9.85 -47.34
CA ALA A 16 27.91 -10.07 -48.56
C ALA A 16 26.95 -8.90 -48.84
N THR A 17 27.37 -8.13 -49.76
CA THR A 17 26.70 -7.50 -50.93
C THR A 17 25.25 -7.07 -50.87
N ALA A 18 25.10 -5.79 -51.22
CA ALA A 18 23.93 -5.00 -51.48
C ALA A 18 23.00 -5.61 -52.56
N LEU A 19 21.71 -5.48 -52.35
CA LEU A 19 20.70 -5.46 -53.44
C LEU A 19 19.67 -4.36 -53.10
N ILE A 20 19.75 -3.24 -53.88
CA ILE A 20 18.83 -2.14 -53.85
C ILE A 20 17.60 -2.53 -54.65
N LEU A 21 16.42 -2.65 -54.00
CA LEU A 21 15.13 -2.71 -54.67
C LEU A 21 14.33 -1.49 -54.23
N LEU A 22 14.22 -0.50 -55.12
CA LEU A 22 13.28 0.60 -55.05
C LEU A 22 11.88 0.08 -55.25
N LEU A 23 11.07 0.04 -54.19
CA LEU A 23 9.63 -0.07 -54.30
C LEU A 23 9.02 1.17 -53.67
N ALA A 24 8.38 1.96 -54.54
CA ALA A 24 7.57 3.12 -54.17
C ALA A 24 6.44 2.67 -53.23
N GLY A 25 6.59 2.94 -51.94
CA GLY A 25 5.58 2.65 -50.93
C GLY A 25 4.73 3.85 -50.63
N VAL A 26 3.42 3.70 -50.86
CA VAL A 26 2.33 4.60 -50.49
C VAL A 26 2.42 4.97 -49.01
N PRO A 27 2.26 6.24 -48.60
CA PRO A 27 2.24 6.59 -47.18
C PRO A 27 0.90 6.14 -46.57
N HIS A 28 0.94 5.01 -45.85
CA HIS A 28 -0.14 4.66 -44.95
C HIS A 28 -0.04 5.60 -43.73
N ALA A 29 -0.89 6.61 -43.70
CA ALA A 29 -1.17 7.37 -42.49
C ALA A 29 -1.79 6.42 -41.47
N ARG A 30 -0.94 5.79 -40.64
CA ARG A 30 -1.38 5.12 -39.41
C ARG A 30 -1.80 6.21 -38.45
N GLY A 31 -3.11 6.46 -38.39
CA GLY A 31 -3.68 7.19 -37.28
C GLY A 31 -3.24 6.53 -35.98
N GLN A 32 -2.33 7.18 -35.22
CA GLN A 32 -2.08 6.87 -33.84
C GLN A 32 -3.39 7.13 -33.07
N GLN A 33 -4.18 6.08 -32.91
CA GLN A 33 -5.18 6.07 -31.84
C GLN A 33 -4.41 6.14 -30.52
N THR A 34 -4.21 7.34 -30.03
CA THR A 34 -3.89 7.58 -28.61
C THR A 34 -5.07 7.03 -27.82
N SER A 35 -4.94 5.78 -27.38
CA SER A 35 -5.79 5.22 -26.33
C SER A 35 -5.54 6.10 -25.10
N ALA A 36 -6.35 7.13 -24.91
CA ALA A 36 -6.44 7.82 -23.64
C ALA A 36 -6.85 6.76 -22.63
N SER A 37 -5.92 6.33 -21.79
CA SER A 37 -6.25 5.56 -20.60
C SER A 37 -7.35 6.34 -19.88
N PRO A 38 -8.46 5.69 -19.49
CA PRO A 38 -9.48 6.38 -18.72
C PRO A 38 -8.78 6.91 -17.46
N SER A 39 -8.68 8.23 -17.35
CA SER A 39 -8.34 8.87 -16.09
C SER A 39 -9.44 8.47 -15.11
N VAL A 40 -9.12 7.55 -14.19
CA VAL A 40 -9.99 7.26 -13.07
C VAL A 40 -10.13 8.58 -12.33
N SER A 41 -11.23 9.26 -12.56
CA SER A 41 -11.60 10.47 -11.82
C SER A 41 -11.61 10.04 -10.36
N ALA A 42 -10.63 10.52 -9.57
CA ALA A 42 -10.54 10.18 -8.16
C ALA A 42 -11.88 10.57 -7.53
N SER A 43 -12.63 9.58 -7.09
CA SER A 43 -13.92 9.80 -6.44
C SER A 43 -13.71 10.71 -5.26
N ASN A 44 -14.43 11.83 -5.19
CA ASN A 44 -14.45 12.72 -4.03
C ASN A 44 -15.26 12.17 -2.85
N LYS A 45 -15.72 10.92 -2.96
CA LYS A 45 -16.45 10.24 -1.88
C LYS A 45 -15.50 9.90 -0.72
N PRO A 46 -15.97 9.98 0.53
CA PRO A 46 -15.21 9.49 1.67
C PRO A 46 -14.79 8.03 1.48
N TYR A 47 -13.55 7.73 1.88
CA TYR A 47 -12.99 6.38 1.81
C TYR A 47 -12.77 5.88 3.23
N LEU A 48 -13.46 4.81 3.60
CA LEU A 48 -13.41 4.24 4.95
C LEU A 48 -12.56 2.98 4.94
N VAL A 49 -11.72 2.86 5.97
CA VAL A 49 -10.87 1.68 6.20
C VAL A 49 -11.02 1.25 7.65
N GLU A 50 -11.13 -0.05 7.85
CA GLU A 50 -11.10 -0.69 9.15
C GLU A 50 -9.78 -1.43 9.33
N TRP A 51 -9.06 -1.15 10.43
CA TRP A 51 -7.88 -1.91 10.87
C TRP A 51 -8.25 -2.73 12.08
N VAL A 52 -8.05 -4.03 12.03
CA VAL A 52 -8.33 -4.92 13.16
C VAL A 52 -7.06 -5.66 13.56
N TYR A 53 -6.80 -5.68 14.87
CA TYR A 53 -5.63 -6.30 15.46
C TYR A 53 -6.03 -7.33 16.52
N LYS A 54 -5.61 -8.57 16.30
CA LYS A 54 -5.53 -9.60 17.33
C LYS A 54 -4.13 -9.59 17.90
N VAL A 55 -3.99 -9.30 19.19
CA VAL A 55 -2.71 -9.19 19.88
C VAL A 55 -2.48 -10.46 20.71
N LYS A 56 -1.24 -10.92 20.81
CA LYS A 56 -0.89 -12.06 21.66
C LYS A 56 -1.29 -11.82 23.10
N TRP A 57 -1.74 -12.87 23.76
CA TRP A 57 -2.17 -12.81 25.15
C TRP A 57 -1.12 -12.16 26.06
N GLY A 58 -1.59 -11.26 26.94
CA GLY A 58 -0.75 -10.52 27.89
C GLY A 58 0.03 -9.35 27.29
N HIS A 59 -0.05 -9.09 25.99
CA HIS A 59 0.75 -8.07 25.32
C HIS A 59 -0.04 -6.85 24.80
N ALA A 60 -1.34 -6.79 25.09
CA ALA A 60 -2.19 -5.72 24.55
C ALA A 60 -1.71 -4.31 24.94
N ASP A 61 -1.25 -4.12 26.18
CA ASP A 61 -0.79 -2.80 26.65
C ASP A 61 0.53 -2.39 25.99
N GLU A 62 1.51 -3.31 25.84
CA GLU A 62 2.77 -3.05 25.16
C GLU A 62 2.52 -2.70 23.68
N PHE A 63 1.70 -3.50 23.00
CA PHE A 63 1.27 -3.21 21.63
C PHE A 63 0.67 -1.82 21.51
N TRP A 64 -0.27 -1.47 22.42
CA TRP A 64 -0.96 -0.20 22.38
C TRP A 64 -0.04 1.00 22.58
N GLN A 65 0.98 0.90 23.45
CA GLN A 65 1.95 2.00 23.63
C GLN A 65 2.72 2.27 22.33
N ILE A 66 3.19 1.22 21.65
CA ILE A 66 3.90 1.37 20.37
C ILE A 66 2.94 1.89 19.29
N PHE A 67 1.74 1.35 19.23
CA PHE A 67 0.71 1.76 18.27
C PHE A 67 0.35 3.25 18.43
N LYS A 68 0.14 3.72 19.65
CA LYS A 68 -0.11 5.13 19.92
C LYS A 68 1.05 6.02 19.48
N LYS A 69 2.27 5.61 19.82
CA LYS A 69 3.47 6.38 19.49
C LYS A 69 3.60 6.62 17.99
N TYR A 70 3.33 5.62 17.17
CA TYR A 70 3.56 5.68 15.73
C TYR A 70 2.26 5.86 14.93
N GLN A 71 1.33 4.93 14.99
CA GLN A 71 0.17 4.93 14.13
C GLN A 71 -0.82 6.06 14.46
N ILE A 72 -1.13 6.25 15.75
CA ILE A 72 -2.05 7.33 16.17
C ILE A 72 -1.42 8.70 15.91
N SER A 73 -0.10 8.85 16.07
CA SER A 73 0.58 10.12 15.75
C SER A 73 0.48 10.45 14.25
N VAL A 74 0.62 9.43 13.38
CA VAL A 74 0.45 9.61 11.93
C VAL A 74 -1.00 9.99 11.61
N LEU A 75 -1.99 9.27 12.15
CA LEU A 75 -3.41 9.58 11.93
C LEU A 75 -3.79 11.00 12.42
N ASN A 76 -3.23 11.42 13.54
CA ASN A 76 -3.43 12.80 14.02
C ASN A 76 -2.85 13.81 13.03
N ARG A 77 -1.66 13.56 12.51
CA ARG A 77 -1.05 14.46 11.53
C ARG A 77 -1.80 14.45 10.20
N GLU A 78 -2.25 13.30 9.73
CA GLU A 78 -3.12 13.20 8.55
C GLU A 78 -4.42 13.98 8.73
N LYS A 79 -4.99 13.95 9.93
CA LYS A 79 -6.20 14.72 10.28
C LYS A 79 -5.93 16.23 10.28
N GLU A 80 -4.81 16.68 10.84
CA GLU A 80 -4.39 18.10 10.80
C GLU A 80 -4.21 18.60 9.36
N LEU A 81 -3.68 17.73 8.48
CA LEU A 81 -3.46 18.04 7.06
C LEU A 81 -4.74 17.88 6.20
N GLY A 82 -5.84 17.40 6.77
CA GLY A 82 -7.12 17.23 6.09
C GLY A 82 -7.21 16.00 5.17
N TYR A 83 -6.30 15.04 5.30
CA TYR A 83 -6.38 13.75 4.62
C TYR A 83 -7.35 12.80 5.32
N VAL A 84 -7.34 12.78 6.65
CA VAL A 84 -8.29 12.06 7.51
C VAL A 84 -9.33 13.03 8.03
N THR A 85 -10.61 12.71 7.86
CA THR A 85 -11.72 13.50 8.41
C THR A 85 -12.04 13.08 9.84
N SER A 86 -11.99 11.78 10.11
CA SER A 86 -12.18 11.22 11.45
C SER A 86 -11.54 9.84 11.57
N TYR A 87 -11.25 9.44 12.79
CA TYR A 87 -11.00 8.05 13.14
C TYR A 87 -11.54 7.74 14.53
N THR A 88 -11.89 6.48 14.77
CA THR A 88 -12.36 5.99 16.07
C THR A 88 -11.65 4.69 16.40
N VAL A 89 -11.22 4.54 17.64
CA VAL A 89 -10.60 3.31 18.15
C VAL A 89 -11.61 2.60 19.04
N TYR A 90 -11.79 1.32 18.77
CA TYR A 90 -12.65 0.44 19.55
C TYR A 90 -11.83 -0.62 20.28
N ARG A 91 -12.29 -1.02 21.44
CA ARG A 91 -11.87 -2.20 22.19
C ARG A 91 -13.10 -3.01 22.57
N PRO A 92 -13.03 -4.37 22.61
CA PRO A 92 -14.13 -5.16 23.11
C PRO A 92 -14.43 -4.82 24.58
N GLY A 93 -15.71 -4.66 24.88
CA GLY A 93 -16.19 -4.48 26.26
C GLY A 93 -16.43 -5.81 26.99
N LEU A 94 -16.53 -6.90 26.24
CA LEU A 94 -16.79 -8.26 26.74
C LEU A 94 -15.82 -9.25 26.08
N HIS A 95 -15.71 -10.44 26.69
CA HIS A 95 -14.91 -11.53 26.13
C HIS A 95 -15.59 -12.13 24.90
N THR A 96 -14.79 -12.44 23.88
CA THR A 96 -15.20 -13.19 22.69
C THR A 96 -14.47 -14.54 22.65
N GLY A 97 -14.96 -15.48 21.82
CA GLY A 97 -14.23 -16.72 21.55
C GLY A 97 -12.86 -16.45 20.92
N GLU A 98 -11.91 -17.36 21.14
CA GLU A 98 -10.52 -17.19 20.65
C GLU A 98 -10.45 -16.96 19.14
N ASP A 99 -11.29 -17.64 18.37
CA ASP A 99 -11.30 -17.54 16.90
C ASP A 99 -11.76 -16.15 16.39
N THR A 100 -12.55 -15.44 17.21
CA THR A 100 -13.13 -14.13 16.85
C THR A 100 -12.58 -12.99 17.70
N ARG A 101 -11.59 -13.26 18.55
CA ARG A 101 -10.99 -12.28 19.44
C ARG A 101 -10.20 -11.24 18.66
N TRP A 102 -10.32 -10.00 19.09
CA TRP A 102 -9.47 -8.90 18.70
C TRP A 102 -9.32 -7.94 19.89
N GLU A 103 -8.24 -7.19 19.94
CA GLU A 103 -7.97 -6.22 21.00
C GLU A 103 -8.23 -4.79 20.57
N TYR A 104 -7.98 -4.46 19.30
CA TYR A 104 -8.15 -3.12 18.77
C TYR A 104 -8.76 -3.17 17.38
N CYS A 105 -9.76 -2.31 17.16
CA CYS A 105 -10.32 -2.01 15.85
C CYS A 105 -10.30 -0.49 15.66
N ILE A 106 -9.76 -0.03 14.54
CA ILE A 106 -9.66 1.37 14.21
C ILE A 106 -10.44 1.60 12.91
N VAL A 107 -11.48 2.40 12.96
CA VAL A 107 -12.22 2.83 11.78
C VAL A 107 -11.76 4.22 11.40
N ILE A 108 -11.24 4.37 10.19
CA ILE A 108 -10.66 5.60 9.66
C ILE A 108 -11.50 6.06 8.48
N THR A 109 -11.86 7.34 8.48
CA THR A 109 -12.52 7.99 7.35
C THR A 109 -11.55 8.97 6.70
N TYR A 110 -11.04 8.62 5.53
CA TYR A 110 -10.26 9.51 4.68
C TYR A 110 -11.18 10.42 3.87
N LYS A 111 -10.69 11.61 3.52
CA LYS A 111 -11.40 12.53 2.63
C LYS A 111 -11.82 11.89 1.31
N ASN A 112 -10.94 11.06 0.76
CA ASN A 112 -11.15 10.21 -0.43
C ASN A 112 -10.06 9.14 -0.48
N GLN A 113 -10.14 8.22 -1.42
CA GLN A 113 -9.16 7.14 -1.56
C GLN A 113 -7.73 7.64 -1.79
N ALA A 114 -7.53 8.70 -2.58
CA ALA A 114 -6.19 9.26 -2.81
C ALA A 114 -5.55 9.79 -1.51
N SER A 115 -6.36 10.27 -0.59
CA SER A 115 -5.89 10.78 0.71
C SER A 115 -5.30 9.69 1.60
N SER A 116 -5.63 8.41 1.39
CA SER A 116 -5.09 7.30 2.20
C SER A 116 -3.63 6.92 1.87
N SER A 117 -3.02 7.55 0.87
CA SER A 117 -1.65 7.22 0.43
C SER A 117 -0.55 8.06 1.10
N HIS A 118 -0.89 9.01 1.98
CA HIS A 118 0.09 9.96 2.54
C HIS A 118 0.82 9.46 3.80
N GLY A 119 0.34 8.40 4.45
CA GLY A 119 0.86 7.93 5.74
C GLY A 119 2.36 7.63 5.75
N ALA A 120 2.89 7.02 4.69
CA ALA A 120 4.32 6.68 4.62
C ALA A 120 5.24 7.93 4.63
N GLU A 121 4.86 8.98 3.91
CA GLU A 121 5.62 10.24 3.88
C GLU A 121 5.54 10.96 5.22
N ILE A 122 4.35 11.03 5.80
CA ILE A 122 4.13 11.63 7.12
C ILE A 122 4.93 10.90 8.20
N THR A 123 4.97 9.56 8.12
CA THR A 123 5.77 8.73 9.04
C THR A 123 7.24 9.11 9.00
N LYS A 124 7.83 9.30 7.82
CA LYS A 124 9.23 9.73 7.67
C LYS A 124 9.49 11.12 8.26
N GLN A 125 8.54 12.03 8.09
CA GLN A 125 8.64 13.38 8.62
C GLN A 125 8.55 13.41 10.15
N LEU A 126 7.63 12.65 10.74
CA LEU A 126 7.43 12.62 12.19
C LEU A 126 8.54 11.84 12.92
N PHE A 127 9.10 10.81 12.29
CA PHE A 127 10.04 9.91 12.91
C PHE A 127 11.33 9.80 12.08
N PRO A 128 12.22 10.81 12.15
CA PRO A 128 13.45 10.84 11.35
C PRO A 128 14.44 9.71 11.73
N ASP A 129 14.44 9.23 12.99
CA ASP A 129 15.19 8.04 13.38
C ASP A 129 14.47 6.77 12.88
N GLN A 130 14.71 6.47 11.60
CA GLN A 130 14.12 5.31 10.95
C GLN A 130 14.60 3.97 11.54
N ALA A 131 15.77 3.93 12.17
CA ALA A 131 16.27 2.73 12.83
C ALA A 131 15.49 2.44 14.12
N ALA A 132 15.20 3.45 14.92
CA ALA A 132 14.33 3.31 16.09
C ALA A 132 12.91 2.94 15.69
N LEU A 133 12.33 3.64 14.70
CA LEU A 133 11.02 3.32 14.16
C LEU A 133 10.94 1.84 13.75
N LYS A 134 11.87 1.36 12.95
CA LYS A 134 11.89 -0.01 12.47
C LYS A 134 11.96 -1.04 13.60
N ARG A 135 12.80 -0.79 14.63
CA ARG A 135 12.90 -1.71 15.79
C ARG A 135 11.57 -1.81 16.54
N GLU A 136 10.93 -0.68 16.82
CA GLU A 136 9.66 -0.68 17.58
C GLU A 136 8.49 -1.20 16.74
N GLU A 137 8.42 -0.86 15.45
CA GLU A 137 7.42 -1.45 14.54
C GLU A 137 7.59 -2.97 14.40
N ASN A 138 8.83 -3.48 14.30
CA ASN A 138 9.07 -4.91 14.33
C ASN A 138 8.58 -5.52 15.65
N ARG A 139 8.85 -4.87 16.79
CA ARG A 139 8.33 -5.32 18.08
C ARG A 139 6.81 -5.36 18.09
N ARG A 140 6.12 -4.34 17.58
CA ARG A 140 4.67 -4.33 17.45
C ARG A 140 4.15 -5.51 16.63
N TRP A 141 4.82 -5.85 15.52
CA TRP A 141 4.47 -7.01 14.70
C TRP A 141 4.73 -8.34 15.42
N GLU A 142 5.78 -8.45 16.21
CA GLU A 142 6.02 -9.63 17.06
C GLU A 142 4.88 -9.85 18.08
N LEU A 143 4.26 -8.79 18.55
CA LEU A 143 3.13 -8.84 19.48
C LEU A 143 1.79 -9.11 18.79
N THR A 144 1.73 -8.93 17.48
CA THR A 144 0.52 -9.15 16.68
C THR A 144 0.36 -10.64 16.36
N GLU A 145 -0.80 -11.19 16.62
CA GLU A 145 -1.17 -12.56 16.26
C GLU A 145 -1.85 -12.61 14.88
N ALA A 146 -2.77 -11.67 14.64
CA ALA A 146 -3.42 -11.47 13.35
C ALA A 146 -3.76 -9.99 13.14
N HIS A 147 -3.78 -9.59 11.89
CA HIS A 147 -4.13 -8.24 11.49
C HIS A 147 -4.74 -8.25 10.08
N TYR A 148 -5.71 -7.38 9.87
CA TYR A 148 -6.24 -7.13 8.55
C TYR A 148 -6.70 -5.68 8.41
N ASP A 149 -6.60 -5.16 7.19
CA ASP A 149 -7.09 -3.86 6.76
C ASP A 149 -8.17 -4.08 5.70
N LEU A 150 -9.35 -3.56 5.94
CA LEU A 150 -10.47 -3.70 5.01
C LEU A 150 -11.02 -2.33 4.61
N PRO A 151 -11.20 -2.05 3.32
CA PRO A 151 -12.07 -0.97 2.90
C PRO A 151 -13.51 -1.35 3.25
N ILE A 152 -14.20 -0.44 3.93
CA ILE A 152 -15.60 -0.62 4.32
C ILE A 152 -16.44 0.51 3.75
N ARG A 153 -17.74 0.32 3.69
CA ARG A 153 -18.68 1.36 3.25
C ARG A 153 -19.89 1.41 4.16
N VAL A 154 -20.47 2.58 4.27
CA VAL A 154 -21.75 2.76 4.96
C VAL A 154 -22.86 2.35 4.00
N ILE A 155 -23.71 1.44 4.44
CA ILE A 155 -24.93 1.07 3.74
C ILE A 155 -26.10 1.82 4.37
N ASN A 156 -26.88 2.54 3.59
CA ASN A 156 -28.14 3.09 4.09
C ASN A 156 -29.20 1.98 4.08
N PRO A 157 -29.66 1.51 5.25
CA PRO A 157 -30.61 0.40 5.30
C PRO A 157 -32.00 0.74 4.76
N ASN A 158 -32.27 2.04 4.54
CA ASN A 158 -33.53 2.52 3.97
C ASN A 158 -33.37 3.09 2.55
N GLY A 159 -32.21 2.87 1.92
CA GLY A 159 -31.92 3.31 0.55
C GLY A 159 -32.07 2.19 -0.47
N ASP A 160 -32.41 2.56 -1.70
CA ASP A 160 -32.64 1.65 -2.84
C ASP A 160 -31.32 1.17 -3.49
N GLY A 161 -30.32 0.78 -2.71
CA GLY A 161 -29.09 0.18 -3.21
C GLY A 161 -27.81 0.98 -2.92
N ASP A 162 -26.68 0.36 -3.24
CA ASP A 162 -25.33 0.91 -3.09
C ASP A 162 -25.13 2.13 -4.00
N GLU A 163 -24.90 3.31 -3.42
CA GLU A 163 -24.36 4.47 -4.14
C GLU A 163 -22.82 4.39 -4.32
#